data_5e43c5cc2d7cb238d1aaabbb58a89793
#
_entry.id   5e43c5cc2d7cb238d1aaabbb58a89793
#
_cell.length_a   1.000
_cell.length_b   1.000
_cell.length_c   1.000
_cell.angle_alpha   90.00
_cell.angle_beta   90.00
_cell.angle_gamma   90.00
#
_symmetry.space_group_name_H-M   'P 1'
#
loop_
_entity.id
_entity.type
_entity.pdbx_description
1 polymer ?
#
loop_
_entity_poly.entity_id
_entity_poly.type
_entity_poly.pdbx_seq_one_letter_code
_entity_poly.pdbx_strand_id
1 'polypeptide(L)'
;MRKFLTAVPLVAVLAACATPGTRTAVGAAGGAGIGAGVGAVAGGWKGAAIGAAIGGIAGGAAGNYLDKQAQELKEVAENTKRTEDGILVDLKSKLLFNSDSAVLKPEAVEQIAKLGDILAKYPEDRIRVQGHTDSTGSISHNEELSMRRAQSVREVLVSRGVKPGQMLVEGVGEARPIADNTTSAGRAKNRRVELHIDIPQNS
;
A
#
# COMPACT_ATOMS: atom_id res chain seq x y z
N MET A 1 -35.79 45.48 33.42
CA MET A 1 -35.06 44.24 33.66
C MET A 1 -35.66 43.13 32.79
N ARG A 2 -35.04 42.87 31.65
CA ARG A 2 -35.48 41.86 30.68
C ARG A 2 -34.47 40.72 30.70
N LYS A 3 -34.89 39.53 31.16
CA LYS A 3 -34.10 38.32 31.20
C LYS A 3 -34.14 37.66 29.82
N PHE A 4 -32.99 37.56 29.14
CA PHE A 4 -32.86 36.78 27.91
C PHE A 4 -32.56 35.33 28.33
N LEU A 5 -33.51 34.42 28.02
CA LEU A 5 -33.32 32.99 28.07
C LEU A 5 -32.62 32.57 26.79
N THR A 6 -31.39 32.08 26.87
CA THR A 6 -30.68 31.44 25.76
C THR A 6 -31.09 29.97 25.72
N ALA A 7 -31.81 29.61 24.67
CA ALA A 7 -32.14 28.22 24.36
C ALA A 7 -30.92 27.53 23.73
N VAL A 8 -30.44 26.46 24.38
CA VAL A 8 -29.41 25.55 23.82
C VAL A 8 -30.15 24.50 22.99
N PRO A 9 -29.82 24.34 21.69
CA PRO A 9 -30.42 23.25 20.91
C PRO A 9 -29.83 21.91 21.30
N LEU A 10 -30.69 21.04 21.80
CA LEU A 10 -30.40 19.64 22.06
C LEU A 10 -30.24 18.89 20.73
N VAL A 11 -29.00 18.55 20.37
CA VAL A 11 -28.73 17.71 19.19
C VAL A 11 -29.09 16.25 19.56
N ALA A 12 -30.24 15.82 19.07
CA ALA A 12 -30.65 14.42 19.18
C ALA A 12 -29.79 13.55 18.25
N VAL A 13 -28.91 12.72 18.81
CA VAL A 13 -28.22 11.66 18.09
C VAL A 13 -29.22 10.54 17.88
N LEU A 14 -29.80 10.46 16.67
CA LEU A 14 -30.60 9.33 16.23
C LEU A 14 -29.69 8.11 16.00
N ALA A 15 -29.67 7.19 16.95
CA ALA A 15 -29.12 5.85 16.75
C ALA A 15 -30.04 5.09 15.80
N ALA A 16 -29.73 5.11 14.50
CA ALA A 16 -30.42 4.30 13.50
C ALA A 16 -29.99 2.83 13.63
N CYS A 17 -30.89 1.99 14.13
CA CYS A 17 -30.77 0.53 14.04
C CYS A 17 -30.92 0.14 12.56
N ALA A 18 -29.80 -0.11 11.87
CA ALA A 18 -29.79 -0.51 10.47
C ALA A 18 -30.01 -2.03 10.34
N THR A 19 -30.97 -2.43 9.52
CA THR A 19 -31.21 -3.80 9.09
C THR A 19 -30.08 -4.32 8.16
N PRO A 20 -29.83 -5.64 8.10
CA PRO A 20 -28.64 -6.20 7.42
C PRO A 20 -28.49 -5.91 5.91
N GLY A 21 -29.53 -5.43 5.24
CA GLY A 21 -29.51 -5.15 3.79
C GLY A 21 -29.09 -3.72 3.39
N THR A 22 -28.99 -2.78 4.34
CA THR A 22 -28.70 -1.35 4.05
C THR A 22 -27.25 -0.95 4.34
N ARG A 23 -26.41 -1.90 4.77
CA ARG A 23 -25.03 -1.61 5.19
C ARG A 23 -24.10 -1.18 4.06
N THR A 24 -24.34 -1.61 2.83
CA THR A 24 -23.49 -1.31 1.67
C THR A 24 -23.61 0.13 1.16
N ALA A 25 -24.83 0.70 1.13
CA ALA A 25 -25.03 2.07 0.63
C ALA A 25 -24.66 3.14 1.67
N VAL A 26 -24.89 2.86 2.98
CA VAL A 26 -24.53 3.78 4.07
C VAL A 26 -23.01 3.75 4.32
N GLY A 27 -22.32 2.62 4.03
CA GLY A 27 -20.89 2.47 4.20
C GLY A 27 -20.08 3.41 3.30
N ALA A 28 -20.47 3.60 2.02
CA ALA A 28 -19.73 4.45 1.09
C ALA A 28 -19.82 5.95 1.46
N ALA A 29 -21.04 6.42 1.83
CA ALA A 29 -21.21 7.83 2.21
C ALA A 29 -20.71 8.13 3.63
N GLY A 30 -20.88 7.16 4.58
CA GLY A 30 -20.43 7.31 5.97
C GLY A 30 -18.92 7.18 6.12
N GLY A 31 -18.29 6.26 5.38
CA GLY A 31 -16.84 6.03 5.44
C GLY A 31 -16.03 7.23 4.98
N ALA A 32 -16.43 7.91 3.90
CA ALA A 32 -15.77 9.11 3.41
C ALA A 32 -15.87 10.27 4.42
N GLY A 33 -17.02 10.44 5.09
CA GLY A 33 -17.23 11.47 6.09
C GLY A 33 -16.40 11.24 7.37
N ILE A 34 -16.37 10.01 7.88
CA ILE A 34 -15.60 9.66 9.07
C ILE A 34 -14.09 9.69 8.78
N GLY A 35 -13.66 9.12 7.63
CA GLY A 35 -12.27 9.11 7.23
C GLY A 35 -11.72 10.52 7.01
N ALA A 36 -12.47 11.42 6.37
CA ALA A 36 -12.12 12.82 6.22
C ALA A 36 -12.02 13.55 7.57
N GLY A 37 -12.97 13.28 8.49
CA GLY A 37 -12.98 13.87 9.83
C GLY A 37 -11.76 13.49 10.65
N VAL A 38 -11.44 12.21 10.72
CA VAL A 38 -10.26 11.70 11.46
C VAL A 38 -8.97 12.18 10.81
N GLY A 39 -8.90 12.15 9.47
CA GLY A 39 -7.74 12.62 8.73
C GLY A 39 -7.48 14.12 8.92
N ALA A 40 -8.54 14.95 8.97
CA ALA A 40 -8.43 16.39 9.21
C ALA A 40 -7.86 16.71 10.58
N VAL A 41 -8.25 15.95 11.60
CA VAL A 41 -7.76 16.13 12.97
C VAL A 41 -6.29 15.76 13.07
N ALA A 42 -5.84 14.72 12.37
CA ALA A 42 -4.48 14.20 12.45
C ALA A 42 -3.50 14.89 11.50
N GLY A 43 -3.94 15.40 10.35
CA GLY A 43 -3.05 15.91 9.30
C GLY A 43 -3.56 17.10 8.50
N GLY A 44 -4.56 17.84 9.02
CA GLY A 44 -5.15 19.00 8.34
C GLY A 44 -5.81 18.62 7.01
N TRP A 45 -5.88 19.57 6.04
CA TRP A 45 -6.57 19.33 4.76
C TRP A 45 -5.97 18.19 3.93
N LYS A 46 -4.65 17.96 4.02
CA LYS A 46 -3.97 16.81 3.36
C LYS A 46 -4.37 15.49 4.02
N GLY A 47 -4.50 15.46 5.35
CA GLY A 47 -4.99 14.29 6.07
C GLY A 47 -6.47 14.00 5.79
N ALA A 48 -7.29 15.05 5.63
CA ALA A 48 -8.70 14.92 5.25
C ALA A 48 -8.86 14.32 3.84
N ALA A 49 -8.05 14.77 2.87
CA ALA A 49 -8.08 14.22 1.52
C ALA A 49 -7.68 12.73 1.47
N ILE A 50 -6.61 12.36 2.19
CA ILE A 50 -6.17 10.96 2.31
C ILE A 50 -7.22 10.13 3.04
N GLY A 51 -7.79 10.66 4.14
CA GLY A 51 -8.80 9.95 4.91
C GLY A 51 -10.11 9.76 4.15
N ALA A 52 -10.51 10.72 3.31
CA ALA A 52 -11.69 10.62 2.45
C ALA A 52 -11.47 9.60 1.31
N ALA A 53 -10.29 9.58 0.69
CA ALA A 53 -9.95 8.61 -0.34
C ALA A 53 -9.99 7.17 0.20
N ILE A 54 -9.37 6.94 1.37
CA ILE A 54 -9.38 5.63 2.03
C ILE A 54 -10.80 5.25 2.51
N GLY A 55 -11.55 6.19 3.09
CA GLY A 55 -12.90 5.94 3.61
C GLY A 55 -13.98 5.81 2.52
N GLY A 56 -13.83 6.52 1.40
CA GLY A 56 -14.80 6.51 0.31
C GLY A 56 -14.80 5.24 -0.54
N ILE A 57 -13.64 4.58 -0.67
CA ILE A 57 -13.49 3.34 -1.41
C ILE A 57 -13.94 2.10 -0.58
N ALA A 58 -14.01 2.24 0.76
CA ALA A 58 -14.30 1.13 1.68
C ALA A 58 -15.75 0.59 1.62
N GLY A 59 -16.64 1.20 0.87
CA GLY A 59 -18.08 0.85 0.89
C GLY A 59 -18.58 -0.05 -0.24
N GLY A 60 -17.78 -0.38 -1.25
CA GLY A 60 -18.19 -1.23 -2.38
C GLY A 60 -17.58 -2.64 -2.34
N ALA A 61 -18.03 -3.53 -3.23
CA ALA A 61 -17.48 -4.89 -3.36
C ALA A 61 -15.97 -4.89 -3.62
N ALA A 62 -15.48 -3.94 -4.43
CA ALA A 62 -14.06 -3.72 -4.69
C ALA A 62 -13.30 -3.24 -3.43
N GLY A 63 -13.95 -2.44 -2.57
CA GLY A 63 -13.38 -2.02 -1.30
C GLY A 63 -13.10 -3.17 -0.34
N ASN A 64 -14.05 -4.07 -0.18
CA ASN A 64 -13.91 -5.25 0.67
C ASN A 64 -12.82 -6.21 0.16
N TYR A 65 -12.68 -6.34 -1.16
CA TYR A 65 -11.64 -7.16 -1.79
C TYR A 65 -10.24 -6.61 -1.47
N LEU A 66 -10.03 -5.30 -1.69
CA LEU A 66 -8.78 -4.60 -1.40
C LEU A 66 -8.43 -4.62 0.09
N ASP A 67 -9.42 -4.39 0.96
CA ASP A 67 -9.20 -4.35 2.40
C ASP A 67 -8.75 -5.71 2.92
N LYS A 68 -9.40 -6.78 2.45
CA LYS A 68 -9.02 -8.15 2.81
C LYS A 68 -7.61 -8.47 2.32
N GLN A 69 -7.31 -8.19 1.05
CA GLN A 69 -6.00 -8.45 0.48
C GLN A 69 -4.89 -7.62 1.16
N ALA A 70 -5.15 -6.32 1.40
CA ALA A 70 -4.19 -5.45 2.10
C ALA A 70 -3.93 -5.94 3.52
N GLN A 71 -4.94 -6.48 4.21
CA GLN A 71 -4.80 -7.04 5.54
C GLN A 71 -3.96 -8.32 5.51
N GLU A 72 -4.26 -9.27 4.60
CA GLU A 72 -3.46 -10.49 4.44
C GLU A 72 -1.99 -10.16 4.13
N LEU A 73 -1.74 -9.21 3.21
CA LEU A 73 -0.38 -8.80 2.86
C LEU A 73 0.34 -8.09 4.02
N LYS A 74 -0.37 -7.34 4.85
CA LYS A 74 0.18 -6.63 6.01
C LYS A 74 0.65 -7.58 7.10
N GLU A 75 0.05 -8.76 7.23
CA GLU A 75 0.51 -9.80 8.16
C GLU A 75 1.91 -10.32 7.81
N VAL A 76 2.28 -10.29 6.52
CA VAL A 76 3.57 -10.77 6.01
C VAL A 76 4.56 -9.64 5.76
N ALA A 77 4.09 -8.48 5.32
CA ALA A 77 4.89 -7.29 5.04
C ALA A 77 4.31 -6.07 5.76
N GLU A 78 4.95 -5.68 6.86
CA GLU A 78 4.52 -4.59 7.74
C GLU A 78 4.31 -3.25 7.02
N ASN A 79 5.14 -2.98 5.98
CA ASN A 79 5.04 -1.76 5.18
C ASN A 79 4.07 -1.90 3.99
N THR A 80 2.91 -2.50 4.20
CA THR A 80 1.81 -2.57 3.23
C THR A 80 0.90 -1.37 3.39
N LYS A 81 0.62 -0.67 2.28
CA LYS A 81 -0.25 0.51 2.22
C LYS A 81 -1.28 0.34 1.12
N ARG A 82 -2.52 0.67 1.42
CA ARG A 82 -3.56 0.82 0.41
C ARG A 82 -3.34 2.14 -0.34
N THR A 83 -3.49 2.12 -1.67
CA THR A 83 -3.50 3.28 -2.57
C THR A 83 -4.89 3.44 -3.18
N GLU A 84 -5.10 4.49 -3.98
CA GLU A 84 -6.37 4.71 -4.67
C GLU A 84 -6.67 3.58 -5.67
N ASP A 85 -5.64 3.10 -6.38
CA ASP A 85 -5.75 2.12 -7.46
C ASP A 85 -5.39 0.68 -7.05
N GLY A 86 -4.93 0.47 -5.79
CA GLY A 86 -4.48 -0.86 -5.38
C GLY A 86 -3.76 -0.91 -4.03
N ILE A 87 -2.68 -1.67 -3.99
CA ILE A 87 -1.88 -1.89 -2.78
C ILE A 87 -0.40 -1.71 -3.11
N LEU A 88 0.32 -0.98 -2.26
CA LEU A 88 1.77 -0.87 -2.28
C LEU A 88 2.38 -1.67 -1.14
N VAL A 89 3.28 -2.59 -1.47
CA VAL A 89 4.12 -3.32 -0.50
C VAL A 89 5.56 -2.86 -0.66
N ASP A 90 6.13 -2.26 0.39
CA ASP A 90 7.52 -1.78 0.42
C ASP A 90 8.40 -2.77 1.20
N LEU A 91 9.37 -3.35 0.52
CA LEU A 91 10.33 -4.31 1.05
C LEU A 91 11.72 -3.69 1.14
N LYS A 92 12.22 -3.45 2.35
CA LYS A 92 13.55 -2.86 2.57
C LYS A 92 14.67 -3.78 2.06
N SER A 93 15.49 -3.33 1.12
CA SER A 93 16.57 -4.15 0.54
C SER A 93 17.56 -4.70 1.56
N LYS A 94 17.82 -4.01 2.67
CA LYS A 94 18.69 -4.51 3.76
C LYS A 94 18.20 -5.83 4.35
N LEU A 95 16.89 -6.04 4.38
CA LEU A 95 16.29 -7.29 4.85
C LEU A 95 16.37 -8.37 3.78
N LEU A 96 16.30 -7.99 2.50
CA LEU A 96 16.23 -8.91 1.38
C LEU A 96 17.60 -9.36 0.88
N PHE A 97 18.59 -8.45 0.81
CA PHE A 97 19.87 -8.66 0.13
C PHE A 97 21.05 -8.28 1.00
N ASN A 98 22.21 -8.83 0.68
CA ASN A 98 23.49 -8.29 1.14
C ASN A 98 23.85 -7.02 0.33
N SER A 99 24.88 -6.28 0.80
CA SER A 99 25.36 -5.09 0.10
C SER A 99 25.79 -5.47 -1.31
N ASP A 100 25.42 -4.65 -2.29
CA ASP A 100 25.75 -4.80 -3.72
C ASP A 100 25.41 -6.19 -4.31
N SER A 101 24.39 -6.86 -3.76
CA SER A 101 23.93 -8.18 -4.16
C SER A 101 22.47 -8.17 -4.58
N ALA A 102 22.12 -9.04 -5.52
CA ALA A 102 20.77 -9.39 -5.90
C ALA A 102 20.36 -10.81 -5.43
N VAL A 103 21.26 -11.51 -4.71
CA VAL A 103 20.94 -12.81 -4.13
C VAL A 103 20.11 -12.60 -2.86
N LEU A 104 18.91 -13.17 -2.84
CA LEU A 104 18.02 -13.10 -1.68
C LEU A 104 18.59 -13.88 -0.50
N LYS A 105 18.42 -13.32 0.70
CA LYS A 105 18.70 -14.02 1.95
C LYS A 105 17.65 -15.11 2.19
N PRO A 106 17.99 -16.20 2.91
CA PRO A 106 17.04 -17.28 3.19
C PRO A 106 15.74 -16.78 3.83
N GLU A 107 15.84 -15.88 4.82
CA GLU A 107 14.68 -15.34 5.53
C GLU A 107 13.81 -14.46 4.58
N ALA A 108 14.44 -13.79 3.64
CA ALA A 108 13.74 -13.00 2.62
C ALA A 108 12.99 -13.90 1.64
N VAL A 109 13.57 -15.03 1.25
CA VAL A 109 12.89 -16.01 0.39
C VAL A 109 11.61 -16.50 1.05
N GLU A 110 11.65 -16.82 2.36
CA GLU A 110 10.48 -17.26 3.11
C GLU A 110 9.40 -16.18 3.19
N GLN A 111 9.81 -14.92 3.44
CA GLN A 111 8.87 -13.79 3.47
C GLN A 111 8.22 -13.56 2.10
N ILE A 112 9.01 -13.54 1.03
CA ILE A 112 8.50 -13.34 -0.33
C ILE A 112 7.63 -14.53 -0.76
N ALA A 113 7.97 -15.75 -0.34
CA ALA A 113 7.17 -16.93 -0.60
C ALA A 113 5.76 -16.81 0.01
N LYS A 114 5.65 -16.35 1.27
CA LYS A 114 4.36 -16.07 1.91
C LYS A 114 3.57 -14.98 1.18
N LEU A 115 4.24 -13.92 0.69
CA LEU A 115 3.59 -12.93 -0.17
C LEU A 115 3.07 -13.57 -1.47
N GLY A 116 3.88 -14.46 -2.08
CA GLY A 116 3.48 -15.20 -3.27
C GLY A 116 2.26 -16.07 -3.05
N ASP A 117 2.16 -16.78 -1.91
CA ASP A 117 1.00 -17.60 -1.54
C ASP A 117 -0.28 -16.78 -1.42
N ILE A 118 -0.17 -15.51 -0.97
CA ILE A 118 -1.30 -14.59 -0.91
C ILE A 118 -1.64 -14.11 -2.32
N LEU A 119 -0.66 -13.59 -3.07
CA LEU A 119 -0.86 -13.01 -4.40
C LEU A 119 -1.40 -14.03 -5.42
N ALA A 120 -1.03 -15.30 -5.29
CA ALA A 120 -1.55 -16.38 -6.14
C ALA A 120 -3.07 -16.60 -6.01
N LYS A 121 -3.69 -16.17 -4.90
CA LYS A 121 -5.15 -16.21 -4.71
C LYS A 121 -5.89 -15.15 -5.56
N TYR A 122 -5.16 -14.18 -6.09
CA TYR A 122 -5.66 -13.00 -6.80
C TYR A 122 -5.13 -12.95 -8.25
N PRO A 123 -5.55 -13.90 -9.12
CA PRO A 123 -4.95 -14.09 -10.44
C PRO A 123 -5.29 -12.99 -11.47
N GLU A 124 -6.21 -12.10 -11.14
CA GLU A 124 -6.62 -10.98 -12.01
C GLU A 124 -5.82 -9.71 -11.75
N ASP A 125 -5.09 -9.64 -10.63
CA ASP A 125 -4.30 -8.46 -10.28
C ASP A 125 -3.09 -8.32 -11.20
N ARG A 126 -2.65 -7.08 -11.40
CA ARG A 126 -1.40 -6.74 -12.08
C ARG A 126 -0.38 -6.29 -11.06
N ILE A 127 0.82 -6.83 -11.13
CA ILE A 127 1.87 -6.60 -10.14
C ILE A 127 3.06 -5.98 -10.84
N ARG A 128 3.46 -4.76 -10.45
CA ARG A 128 4.74 -4.18 -10.85
C ARG A 128 5.74 -4.35 -9.72
N VAL A 129 6.85 -5.02 -10.03
CA VAL A 129 7.96 -5.22 -9.10
C VAL A 129 9.06 -4.25 -9.47
N GLN A 130 9.25 -3.20 -8.65
CA GLN A 130 10.21 -2.12 -8.90
C GLN A 130 11.38 -2.21 -7.93
N GLY A 131 12.60 -2.34 -8.46
CA GLY A 131 13.83 -2.26 -7.68
C GLY A 131 14.35 -0.83 -7.61
N HIS A 132 14.82 -0.42 -6.43
CA HIS A 132 15.40 0.90 -6.19
C HIS A 132 16.75 0.79 -5.47
N THR A 133 17.64 1.73 -5.76
CA THR A 133 18.92 1.90 -5.07
C THR A 133 18.96 3.27 -4.37
N ASP A 134 20.03 3.49 -3.61
CA ASP A 134 20.46 4.85 -3.28
C ASP A 134 21.37 5.42 -4.40
N SER A 135 21.84 6.65 -4.22
CA SER A 135 22.71 7.32 -5.20
C SER A 135 24.19 6.94 -5.09
N THR A 136 24.51 5.83 -4.46
CA THR A 136 25.91 5.36 -4.36
C THR A 136 26.27 4.52 -5.58
N GLY A 137 27.31 4.89 -6.29
CA GLY A 137 27.76 4.21 -7.50
C GLY A 137 27.38 4.94 -8.79
N SER A 138 27.54 4.27 -9.94
CA SER A 138 27.11 4.82 -11.22
C SER A 138 25.64 4.55 -11.49
N ILE A 139 24.99 5.44 -12.25
CA ILE A 139 23.59 5.29 -12.66
C ILE A 139 23.37 3.94 -13.34
N SER A 140 24.22 3.57 -14.30
CA SER A 140 24.12 2.29 -15.01
C SER A 140 24.21 1.07 -14.07
N HIS A 141 25.14 1.10 -13.10
CA HIS A 141 25.25 0.04 -12.09
C HIS A 141 23.99 -0.06 -11.25
N ASN A 142 23.46 1.09 -10.82
CA ASN A 142 22.24 1.16 -10.00
C ASN A 142 20.99 0.66 -10.74
N GLU A 143 20.85 1.00 -12.02
CA GLU A 143 19.77 0.48 -12.88
C GLU A 143 19.86 -1.04 -13.01
N GLU A 144 21.04 -1.58 -13.34
CA GLU A 144 21.25 -3.01 -13.48
C GLU A 144 21.03 -3.77 -12.16
N LEU A 145 21.59 -3.28 -11.04
CA LEU A 145 21.42 -3.89 -9.72
C LEU A 145 19.95 -3.91 -9.30
N SER A 146 19.25 -2.80 -9.49
CA SER A 146 17.83 -2.69 -9.15
C SER A 146 16.96 -3.65 -9.98
N MET A 147 17.26 -3.78 -11.28
CA MET A 147 16.60 -4.74 -12.16
C MET A 147 16.82 -6.19 -11.69
N ARG A 148 18.05 -6.58 -11.43
CA ARG A 148 18.38 -7.94 -10.93
C ARG A 148 17.68 -8.23 -9.60
N ARG A 149 17.59 -7.28 -8.69
CA ARG A 149 16.87 -7.42 -7.42
C ARG A 149 15.38 -7.64 -7.62
N ALA A 150 14.75 -6.87 -8.48
CA ALA A 150 13.35 -7.03 -8.83
C ALA A 150 13.07 -8.40 -9.49
N GLN A 151 13.99 -8.87 -10.34
CA GLN A 151 13.92 -10.20 -10.95
C GLN A 151 14.00 -11.32 -9.92
N SER A 152 14.93 -11.24 -8.96
CA SER A 152 15.04 -12.24 -7.89
C SER A 152 13.77 -12.34 -7.05
N VAL A 153 13.12 -11.22 -6.75
CA VAL A 153 11.82 -11.21 -6.06
C VAL A 153 10.75 -11.87 -6.94
N ARG A 154 10.67 -11.51 -8.23
CA ARG A 154 9.71 -12.12 -9.17
C ARG A 154 9.87 -13.64 -9.26
N GLU A 155 11.09 -14.16 -9.30
CA GLU A 155 11.35 -15.59 -9.39
C GLU A 155 10.74 -16.37 -8.21
N VAL A 156 10.86 -15.85 -7.00
CA VAL A 156 10.24 -16.45 -5.81
C VAL A 156 8.72 -16.39 -5.91
N LEU A 157 8.14 -15.26 -6.34
CA LEU A 157 6.69 -15.12 -6.52
C LEU A 157 6.16 -16.13 -7.56
N VAL A 158 6.87 -16.32 -8.68
CA VAL A 158 6.52 -17.33 -9.71
C VAL A 158 6.57 -18.73 -9.13
N SER A 159 7.59 -19.06 -8.35
CA SER A 159 7.71 -20.39 -7.70
C SER A 159 6.55 -20.69 -6.74
N ARG A 160 5.82 -19.66 -6.31
CA ARG A 160 4.64 -19.77 -5.43
C ARG A 160 3.30 -19.68 -6.18
N GLY A 161 3.32 -19.74 -7.51
CA GLY A 161 2.13 -19.81 -8.34
C GLY A 161 1.60 -18.48 -8.87
N VAL A 162 2.28 -17.35 -8.61
CA VAL A 162 1.95 -16.08 -9.26
C VAL A 162 2.28 -16.19 -10.75
N LYS A 163 1.30 -15.91 -11.61
CA LYS A 163 1.48 -16.07 -13.05
C LYS A 163 2.49 -15.07 -13.61
N PRO A 164 3.46 -15.48 -14.43
CA PRO A 164 4.45 -14.56 -15.02
C PRO A 164 3.83 -13.38 -15.76
N GLY A 165 2.68 -13.60 -16.44
CA GLY A 165 1.96 -12.56 -17.18
C GLY A 165 1.26 -11.49 -16.32
N GLN A 166 1.10 -11.73 -15.01
CA GLN A 166 0.61 -10.71 -14.07
C GLN A 166 1.69 -9.71 -13.68
N MET A 167 2.98 -10.04 -13.90
CA MET A 167 4.09 -9.29 -13.33
C MET A 167 4.87 -8.52 -14.38
N LEU A 168 5.05 -7.22 -14.15
CA LEU A 168 6.03 -6.35 -14.82
C LEU A 168 7.20 -6.10 -13.87
N VAL A 169 8.43 -6.22 -14.37
CA VAL A 169 9.64 -5.99 -13.59
C VAL A 169 10.35 -4.74 -14.10
N GLU A 170 10.73 -3.86 -13.19
CA GLU A 170 11.39 -2.59 -13.52
C GLU A 170 12.59 -2.35 -12.60
N GLY A 171 13.73 -2.01 -13.20
CA GLY A 171 14.89 -1.47 -12.49
C GLY A 171 14.83 0.06 -12.54
N VAL A 172 14.52 0.68 -11.42
CA VAL A 172 14.37 2.15 -11.32
C VAL A 172 15.69 2.82 -10.93
N GLY A 173 16.65 2.03 -10.41
CA GLY A 173 17.92 2.58 -9.91
C GLY A 173 17.67 3.63 -8.83
N GLU A 174 18.41 4.74 -8.91
CA GLU A 174 18.33 5.87 -7.99
C GLU A 174 17.34 6.97 -8.40
N ALA A 175 16.64 6.82 -9.53
CA ALA A 175 15.88 7.90 -10.16
C ALA A 175 14.64 8.35 -9.35
N ARG A 176 14.11 7.52 -8.44
CA ARG A 176 12.92 7.83 -7.64
C ARG A 176 13.20 7.70 -6.13
N PRO A 177 13.96 8.62 -5.53
CA PRO A 177 14.24 8.59 -4.11
C PRO A 177 13.00 8.99 -3.29
N ILE A 178 12.79 8.30 -2.16
CA ILE A 178 11.74 8.65 -1.17
C ILE A 178 12.29 9.37 0.05
N ALA A 179 13.62 9.50 0.14
CA ALA A 179 14.32 10.18 1.21
C ALA A 179 15.63 10.79 0.70
N ASP A 180 16.21 11.68 1.51
CA ASP A 180 17.45 12.37 1.17
C ASP A 180 18.65 11.42 1.10
N ASN A 181 19.29 11.33 -0.07
CA ASN A 181 20.47 10.50 -0.33
C ASN A 181 21.75 11.01 0.37
N THR A 182 21.78 12.25 0.86
CA THR A 182 22.94 12.78 1.59
C THR A 182 23.12 12.11 2.95
N THR A 183 22.03 11.63 3.57
CA THR A 183 22.05 10.95 4.86
C THR A 183 22.09 9.43 4.73
N SER A 184 22.76 8.74 5.65
CA SER A 184 22.79 7.28 5.67
C SER A 184 21.39 6.67 5.91
N ALA A 185 20.58 7.32 6.74
CA ALA A 185 19.21 6.92 7.01
C ALA A 185 18.31 7.07 5.78
N GLY A 186 18.47 8.15 5.01
CA GLY A 186 17.75 8.36 3.77
C GLY A 186 18.16 7.36 2.69
N ARG A 187 19.44 7.11 2.49
CA ARG A 187 19.93 6.07 1.59
C ARG A 187 19.36 4.69 1.94
N ALA A 188 19.28 4.37 3.24
CA ALA A 188 18.69 3.09 3.68
C ALA A 188 17.20 2.97 3.32
N LYS A 189 16.46 4.07 3.29
CA LYS A 189 15.05 4.09 2.84
C LYS A 189 14.94 3.96 1.32
N ASN A 190 15.88 4.57 0.57
CA ASN A 190 15.87 4.51 -0.89
C ASN A 190 16.19 3.11 -1.42
N ARG A 191 17.03 2.32 -0.73
CA ARG A 191 17.30 0.92 -1.05
C ARG A 191 16.11 0.03 -0.69
N ARG A 192 15.23 -0.23 -1.65
CA ARG A 192 13.99 -1.00 -1.46
C ARG A 192 13.56 -1.74 -2.73
N VAL A 193 12.63 -2.66 -2.57
CA VAL A 193 11.84 -3.22 -3.67
C VAL A 193 10.37 -2.95 -3.36
N GLU A 194 9.67 -2.36 -4.30
CA GLU A 194 8.23 -2.08 -4.22
C GLU A 194 7.44 -3.06 -5.08
N LEU A 195 6.34 -3.59 -4.52
CA LEU A 195 5.32 -4.29 -5.29
C LEU A 195 4.10 -3.39 -5.35
N HIS A 196 3.77 -2.91 -6.54
CA HIS A 196 2.54 -2.19 -6.83
C HIS A 196 1.53 -3.22 -7.36
N ILE A 197 0.47 -3.44 -6.63
CA ILE A 197 -0.58 -4.40 -6.94
C ILE A 197 -1.80 -3.61 -7.38
N ASP A 198 -2.03 -3.58 -8.69
CA ASP A 198 -3.14 -2.86 -9.31
C ASP A 198 -4.30 -3.85 -9.52
N ILE A 199 -5.50 -3.47 -9.10
CA ILE A 199 -6.70 -4.27 -9.33
C ILE A 199 -7.28 -3.92 -10.68
N PRO A 200 -7.78 -4.92 -11.46
CA PRO A 200 -8.50 -4.62 -12.68
C PRO A 200 -9.73 -3.77 -12.35
N GLN A 201 -9.75 -2.56 -12.88
CA GLN A 201 -10.94 -1.72 -12.88
C GLN A 201 -11.95 -2.41 -13.78
N ASN A 202 -13.00 -3.00 -13.22
CA ASN A 202 -14.09 -3.53 -14.02
C ASN A 202 -14.71 -2.35 -14.78
N SER A 203 -14.45 -2.32 -16.09
CA SER A 203 -15.03 -1.38 -17.06
C SER A 203 -16.52 -1.68 -17.22
#